data_13ddb06e583b417cce5a0c698ee3ba83
#
_entry.id   13ddb06e583b417cce5a0c698ee3ba83
#
_cell.length_a   1.000
_cell.length_b   1.000
_cell.length_c   1.000
_cell.angle_alpha   90.00
_cell.angle_beta   90.00
_cell.angle_gamma   90.00
#
_symmetry.space_group_name_H-M   'P 1'
#
loop_
_entity.id
_entity.type
_entity.pdbx_description
1 polymer ?
#
loop_
_entity_poly.entity_id
_entity_poly.type
_entity_poly.pdbx_seq_one_letter_code
_entity_poly.pdbx_strand_id
1 'polypeptide(L)'
;MLILGIESSCDDAAAAVLATSQPGVAEVRATAVANQDDIHRAYGGIVPELASRSHVVTILPVIERALASAGATLGDIDGIAVTRGPGLVGSLLVGLLCAKGIAQASGLPLVGVNHLEGHLLAPMLEHPVAFPYLALVVSGGHTALFAVEDFGHYRRLGATRDDAAGEAFDKVAKMMGLGYPGGRIIDELARSGNPKGVKIPRARVKNAPLDFSFSGVKTAVALFLAGERGGTTAPCDLAASFQEAVVEMLIRPTITAAQEIGADTIALTGGVAANSRLRDRLAAAAAEDGRRLVAPSFKYCTDNAAMIAIAGSYRLLRGERDPLTIDASPSLPL
;
A
#
# COMPACT_ATOMS: atom_id res chain seq x y z
N MET A 1 -2.28 -0.78 25.72
CA MET A 1 -1.27 0.20 25.24
C MET A 1 -1.90 1.15 24.25
N LEU A 2 -1.53 2.42 24.33
CA LEU A 2 -1.86 3.43 23.34
C LEU A 2 -0.61 3.77 22.51
N ILE A 3 -0.65 3.55 21.20
CA ILE A 3 0.51 3.61 20.33
C ILE A 3 0.35 4.76 19.32
N LEU A 4 1.38 5.60 19.22
CA LEU A 4 1.49 6.60 18.17
C LEU A 4 2.19 5.98 16.95
N GLY A 5 1.46 5.80 15.85
CA GLY A 5 2.01 5.43 14.54
C GLY A 5 2.39 6.66 13.73
N ILE A 6 3.51 6.59 13.02
CA ILE A 6 4.00 7.66 12.13
C ILE A 6 4.44 7.03 10.80
N GLU A 7 3.87 7.53 9.69
CA GLU A 7 4.18 7.11 8.32
C GLU A 7 4.61 8.31 7.49
N SER A 8 5.73 8.17 6.80
CA SER A 8 6.27 9.19 5.88
C SER A 8 7.16 8.58 4.79
N SER A 9 6.89 7.34 4.36
CA SER A 9 7.78 6.64 3.42
C SER A 9 7.76 7.19 1.99
N CYS A 10 6.69 7.87 1.61
CA CYS A 10 6.49 8.38 0.26
C CYS A 10 6.08 9.85 0.26
N ASP A 11 4.93 10.21 -0.26
CA ASP A 11 4.41 11.57 -0.37
C ASP A 11 3.34 11.91 0.68
N ASP A 12 2.70 10.93 1.30
CA ASP A 12 1.77 11.15 2.40
C ASP A 12 2.51 11.23 3.75
N ALA A 13 2.23 12.29 4.53
CA ALA A 13 2.58 12.34 5.95
C ALA A 13 1.38 11.94 6.78
N ALA A 14 1.51 10.88 7.58
CA ALA A 14 0.40 10.38 8.39
C ALA A 14 0.80 10.12 9.84
N ALA A 15 -0.17 10.30 10.75
CA ALA A 15 -0.09 9.88 12.14
C ALA A 15 -1.39 9.19 12.56
N ALA A 16 -1.29 8.22 13.46
CA ALA A 16 -2.44 7.53 14.02
C ALA A 16 -2.24 7.23 15.50
N VAL A 17 -3.32 7.23 16.24
CA VAL A 17 -3.37 6.75 17.63
C VAL A 17 -4.17 5.45 17.63
N LEU A 18 -3.51 4.36 18.08
CA LEU A 18 -4.05 3.01 18.08
C LEU A 18 -4.03 2.45 19.49
N ALA A 19 -5.17 1.97 19.97
CA ALA A 19 -5.28 1.23 21.24
C ALA A 19 -5.20 -0.27 20.98
N THR A 20 -4.40 -0.97 21.77
CA THR A 20 -4.25 -2.43 21.67
C THR A 20 -4.01 -3.07 23.05
N SER A 21 -4.50 -4.29 23.24
CA SER A 21 -4.28 -5.10 24.43
C SER A 21 -3.47 -6.36 24.15
N GLN A 22 -3.46 -6.81 22.89
CA GLN A 22 -2.75 -8.01 22.43
C GLN A 22 -2.47 -7.92 20.94
N PRO A 23 -1.47 -8.66 20.42
CA PRO A 23 -1.18 -8.69 18.99
C PRO A 23 -2.41 -9.00 18.13
N GLY A 24 -2.59 -8.26 17.03
CA GLY A 24 -3.71 -8.44 16.10
C GLY A 24 -5.07 -7.93 16.57
N VAL A 25 -5.17 -7.40 17.79
CA VAL A 25 -6.36 -6.71 18.29
C VAL A 25 -6.06 -5.23 18.41
N ALA A 26 -6.74 -4.43 17.62
CA ALA A 26 -6.47 -3.01 17.51
C ALA A 26 -7.77 -2.21 17.39
N GLU A 27 -7.81 -1.06 18.07
CA GLU A 27 -8.83 -0.05 17.90
C GLU A 27 -8.15 1.25 17.45
N VAL A 28 -8.45 1.69 16.26
CA VAL A 28 -7.93 2.97 15.75
C VAL A 28 -8.74 4.11 16.39
N ARG A 29 -8.13 4.84 17.32
CA ARG A 29 -8.74 5.99 17.99
C ARG A 29 -8.82 7.21 17.09
N ALA A 30 -7.76 7.47 16.32
CA ALA A 30 -7.70 8.56 15.36
C ALA A 30 -6.68 8.31 14.29
N THR A 31 -6.88 8.93 13.12
CA THR A 31 -5.91 9.03 12.04
C THR A 31 -5.90 10.45 11.51
N ALA A 32 -4.72 10.93 11.12
CA ALA A 32 -4.55 12.19 10.42
C ALA A 32 -3.57 11.98 9.25
N VAL A 33 -3.89 12.56 8.10
CA VAL A 33 -3.07 12.48 6.88
C VAL A 33 -2.93 13.86 6.28
N ALA A 34 -1.76 14.19 5.79
CA ALA A 34 -1.50 15.34 4.91
C ALA A 34 -1.04 14.79 3.57
N ASN A 35 -1.96 14.80 2.59
CA ASN A 35 -1.72 14.35 1.23
C ASN A 35 -1.01 15.43 0.40
N GLN A 36 -0.19 15.01 -0.55
CA GLN A 36 0.59 15.90 -1.41
C GLN A 36 0.20 15.82 -2.90
N ASP A 37 -0.97 15.26 -3.25
CA ASP A 37 -1.43 15.11 -4.63
C ASP A 37 -1.35 16.41 -5.43
N ASP A 38 -1.75 17.55 -4.82
CA ASP A 38 -1.75 18.86 -5.48
C ASP A 38 -0.34 19.33 -5.82
N ILE A 39 0.66 19.01 -4.98
CA ILE A 39 2.06 19.34 -5.22
C ILE A 39 2.59 18.54 -6.41
N HIS A 40 2.27 17.27 -6.48
CA HIS A 40 2.83 16.33 -7.45
C HIS A 40 2.07 16.30 -8.79
N ARG A 41 0.81 16.77 -8.80
CA ARG A 41 -0.03 16.80 -10.02
C ARG A 41 0.61 17.55 -11.17
N ALA A 42 1.27 18.66 -10.91
CA ALA A 42 1.94 19.48 -11.93
C ALA A 42 3.10 18.74 -12.63
N TYR A 43 3.68 17.73 -11.96
CA TYR A 43 4.80 16.94 -12.48
C TYR A 43 4.35 15.60 -13.07
N GLY A 44 3.08 15.22 -12.86
CA GLY A 44 2.53 13.95 -13.33
C GLY A 44 3.14 12.74 -12.62
N GLY A 45 3.56 12.89 -11.36
CA GLY A 45 4.16 11.86 -10.52
C GLY A 45 4.94 12.47 -9.36
N ILE A 46 5.36 11.61 -8.41
CA ILE A 46 6.03 12.03 -7.18
C ILE A 46 7.42 12.58 -7.48
N VAL A 47 7.74 13.75 -6.91
CA VAL A 47 9.07 14.38 -6.91
C VAL A 47 9.67 14.24 -5.50
N PRO A 48 10.67 13.36 -5.28
CA PRO A 48 11.16 13.00 -3.95
C PRO A 48 11.62 14.19 -3.09
N GLU A 49 12.25 15.19 -3.71
CA GLU A 49 12.71 16.38 -2.99
C GLU A 49 11.54 17.24 -2.49
N LEU A 50 10.50 17.39 -3.29
CA LEU A 50 9.29 18.14 -2.88
C LEU A 50 8.55 17.38 -1.77
N ALA A 51 8.45 16.05 -1.87
CA ALA A 51 7.85 15.23 -0.85
C ALA A 51 8.54 15.42 0.52
N SER A 52 9.85 15.27 0.57
CA SER A 52 10.60 15.42 1.82
C SER A 52 10.52 16.83 2.41
N ARG A 53 10.57 17.87 1.58
CA ARG A 53 10.38 19.27 2.05
C ARG A 53 9.00 19.51 2.63
N SER A 54 7.97 18.98 2.02
CA SER A 54 6.60 19.09 2.53
C SER A 54 6.45 18.36 3.87
N HIS A 55 7.07 17.17 4.04
CA HIS A 55 7.05 16.45 5.31
C HIS A 55 7.62 17.26 6.47
N VAL A 56 8.67 18.05 6.25
CA VAL A 56 9.29 18.89 7.31
C VAL A 56 8.27 19.84 7.95
N VAL A 57 7.34 20.35 7.17
CA VAL A 57 6.33 21.32 7.67
C VAL A 57 5.02 20.64 8.09
N THR A 58 4.75 19.42 7.63
CA THR A 58 3.45 18.77 7.84
C THR A 58 3.45 17.72 8.95
N ILE A 59 4.60 17.08 9.27
CA ILE A 59 4.64 15.91 10.15
C ILE A 59 4.19 16.24 11.58
N LEU A 60 4.66 17.33 12.20
CA LEU A 60 4.24 17.72 13.53
C LEU A 60 2.75 18.11 13.59
N PRO A 61 2.22 19.00 12.71
CA PRO A 61 0.78 19.27 12.65
C PRO A 61 -0.09 18.03 12.48
N VAL A 62 0.37 17.02 11.73
CA VAL A 62 -0.36 15.76 11.54
C VAL A 62 -0.39 14.94 12.83
N ILE A 63 0.73 14.86 13.57
CA ILE A 63 0.81 14.20 14.87
C ILE A 63 -0.10 14.89 15.87
N GLU A 64 -0.02 16.21 15.99
CA GLU A 64 -0.87 17.01 16.90
C GLU A 64 -2.35 16.80 16.60
N ARG A 65 -2.74 16.79 15.33
CA ARG A 65 -4.12 16.55 14.91
C ARG A 65 -4.58 15.13 15.25
N ALA A 66 -3.74 14.11 15.09
CA ALA A 66 -4.07 12.74 15.45
C ALA A 66 -4.28 12.59 16.96
N LEU A 67 -3.40 13.16 17.79
CA LEU A 67 -3.52 13.16 19.23
C LEU A 67 -4.79 13.90 19.69
N ALA A 68 -5.02 15.13 19.20
CA ALA A 68 -6.21 15.91 19.53
C ALA A 68 -7.51 15.19 19.15
N SER A 69 -7.55 14.56 17.96
CA SER A 69 -8.72 13.79 17.50
C SER A 69 -8.96 12.52 18.32
N ALA A 70 -7.90 11.94 18.89
CA ALA A 70 -8.02 10.81 19.83
C ALA A 70 -8.39 11.23 21.26
N GLY A 71 -8.43 12.54 21.56
CA GLY A 71 -8.58 13.05 22.93
C GLY A 71 -7.40 12.69 23.83
N ALA A 72 -6.20 12.55 23.26
CA ALA A 72 -4.99 12.12 23.93
C ALA A 72 -3.87 13.18 23.85
N THR A 73 -2.94 13.10 24.76
CA THR A 73 -1.68 13.83 24.79
C THR A 73 -0.50 12.88 24.64
N LEU A 74 0.71 13.39 24.46
CA LEU A 74 1.92 12.55 24.45
C LEU A 74 2.13 11.83 25.79
N GLY A 75 1.61 12.36 26.89
CA GLY A 75 1.65 11.71 28.21
C GLY A 75 0.80 10.46 28.33
N ASP A 76 -0.18 10.27 27.44
CA ASP A 76 -1.06 9.11 27.40
C ASP A 76 -0.54 7.99 26.47
N ILE A 77 0.52 8.27 25.68
CA ILE A 77 1.12 7.33 24.73
C ILE A 77 2.08 6.39 25.45
N ASP A 78 1.99 5.09 25.16
CA ASP A 78 2.84 4.04 25.74
C ASP A 78 4.01 3.67 24.85
N GLY A 79 3.99 4.03 23.56
CA GLY A 79 5.05 3.71 22.62
C GLY A 79 4.83 4.32 21.24
N ILE A 80 5.93 4.39 20.47
CA ILE A 80 5.95 4.97 19.12
C ILE A 80 6.35 3.90 18.12
N ALA A 81 5.58 3.78 17.04
CA ALA A 81 5.89 2.98 15.86
C ALA A 81 6.09 3.92 14.66
N VAL A 82 7.24 3.83 13.99
CA VAL A 82 7.55 4.72 12.87
C VAL A 82 8.11 3.95 11.69
N THR A 83 7.73 4.31 10.49
CA THR A 83 8.28 3.72 9.27
C THR A 83 9.76 4.09 9.13
N ARG A 84 10.62 3.07 9.01
CA ARG A 84 12.05 3.26 8.75
C ARG A 84 12.49 2.85 7.34
N GLY A 85 11.59 2.25 6.57
CA GLY A 85 11.82 1.77 5.19
C GLY A 85 10.91 0.59 4.83
N PRO A 86 10.89 0.19 3.53
CA PRO A 86 11.47 0.92 2.41
C PRO A 86 10.73 2.21 2.08
N GLY A 87 11.34 3.09 1.24
CA GLY A 87 10.71 4.33 0.81
C GLY A 87 11.71 5.40 0.34
N LEU A 88 11.22 6.61 0.14
CA LEU A 88 12.04 7.77 -0.23
C LEU A 88 12.90 8.21 0.96
N VAL A 89 14.22 8.17 0.83
CA VAL A 89 15.13 8.40 1.95
C VAL A 89 14.89 9.74 2.68
N GLY A 90 14.67 10.82 1.92
CA GLY A 90 14.39 12.15 2.51
C GLY A 90 13.09 12.17 3.32
N SER A 91 12.04 11.54 2.80
CA SER A 91 10.74 11.41 3.46
C SER A 91 10.83 10.55 4.72
N LEU A 92 11.46 9.38 4.63
CA LEU A 92 11.72 8.49 5.77
C LEU A 92 12.47 9.19 6.90
N LEU A 93 13.53 9.95 6.56
CA LEU A 93 14.34 10.66 7.55
C LEU A 93 13.50 11.67 8.34
N VAL A 94 12.58 12.38 7.72
CA VAL A 94 11.74 13.36 8.42
C VAL A 94 10.89 12.70 9.49
N GLY A 95 10.13 11.65 9.15
CA GLY A 95 9.28 10.94 10.12
C GLY A 95 10.10 10.24 11.21
N LEU A 96 11.19 9.56 10.82
CA LEU A 96 12.04 8.84 11.76
C LEU A 96 12.75 9.79 12.76
N LEU A 97 13.28 10.92 12.31
CA LEU A 97 13.92 11.89 13.19
C LEU A 97 12.91 12.59 14.11
N CYS A 98 11.73 12.88 13.60
CA CYS A 98 10.62 13.40 14.43
C CYS A 98 10.26 12.40 15.53
N ALA A 99 10.05 11.13 15.19
CA ALA A 99 9.75 10.06 16.15
C ALA A 99 10.86 9.89 17.20
N LYS A 100 12.12 9.90 16.79
CA LYS A 100 13.28 9.86 17.70
C LYS A 100 13.30 11.06 18.66
N GLY A 101 13.04 12.26 18.15
CA GLY A 101 12.98 13.47 18.98
C GLY A 101 11.89 13.38 20.04
N ILE A 102 10.70 12.91 19.68
CA ILE A 102 9.60 12.69 20.62
C ILE A 102 9.99 11.60 21.63
N ALA A 103 10.50 10.45 21.17
CA ALA A 103 10.91 9.36 22.06
C ALA A 103 11.98 9.79 23.07
N GLN A 104 12.97 10.57 22.62
CA GLN A 104 14.03 11.09 23.49
C GLN A 104 13.48 12.08 24.54
N ALA A 105 12.59 12.97 24.13
CA ALA A 105 12.05 13.99 25.02
C ALA A 105 11.06 13.40 26.05
N SER A 106 10.28 12.38 25.66
CA SER A 106 9.24 11.78 26.51
C SER A 106 9.66 10.50 27.23
N GLY A 107 10.80 9.91 26.84
CA GLY A 107 11.25 8.61 27.36
C GLY A 107 10.46 7.41 26.82
N LEU A 108 9.61 7.60 25.81
CA LEU A 108 8.79 6.55 25.23
C LEU A 108 9.61 5.52 24.44
N PRO A 109 9.24 4.22 24.52
CA PRO A 109 9.84 3.21 23.65
C PRO A 109 9.51 3.50 22.17
N LEU A 110 10.50 3.29 21.31
CA LEU A 110 10.41 3.47 19.87
C LEU A 110 10.67 2.15 19.16
N VAL A 111 9.89 1.84 18.14
CA VAL A 111 10.16 0.76 17.18
C VAL A 111 10.08 1.26 15.75
N GLY A 112 11.10 0.92 14.96
CA GLY A 112 11.13 1.16 13.51
C GLY A 112 10.44 0.02 12.76
N VAL A 113 9.45 0.34 11.97
CA VAL A 113 8.61 -0.61 11.24
C VAL A 113 8.97 -0.66 9.77
N ASN A 114 8.89 -1.84 9.17
CA ASN A 114 8.96 -1.99 7.72
C ASN A 114 7.60 -1.57 7.10
N HIS A 115 7.62 -0.68 6.12
CA HIS A 115 6.42 -0.18 5.44
C HIS A 115 5.55 -1.30 4.85
N LEU A 116 6.19 -2.31 4.23
CA LEU A 116 5.46 -3.46 3.67
C LEU A 116 4.83 -4.33 4.77
N GLU A 117 5.49 -4.47 5.92
CA GLU A 117 4.90 -5.13 7.09
C GLU A 117 3.60 -4.43 7.53
N GLY A 118 3.60 -3.10 7.50
CA GLY A 118 2.38 -2.32 7.72
C GLY A 118 1.26 -2.74 6.77
N HIS A 119 1.54 -2.81 5.48
CA HIS A 119 0.56 -3.26 4.49
C HIS A 119 0.12 -4.72 4.71
N LEU A 120 1.01 -5.63 5.07
CA LEU A 120 0.65 -7.02 5.34
C LEU A 120 -0.36 -7.13 6.49
N LEU A 121 -0.19 -6.33 7.54
CA LEU A 121 -1.01 -6.38 8.76
C LEU A 121 -2.20 -5.41 8.73
N ALA A 122 -2.29 -4.48 7.77
CA ALA A 122 -3.40 -3.54 7.64
C ALA A 122 -4.80 -4.19 7.66
N PRO A 123 -5.04 -5.38 7.08
CA PRO A 123 -6.34 -6.05 7.17
C PRO A 123 -6.80 -6.32 8.61
N MET A 124 -5.88 -6.51 9.55
CA MET A 124 -6.19 -6.77 10.97
C MET A 124 -6.75 -5.53 11.69
N LEU A 125 -6.67 -4.34 11.10
CA LEU A 125 -7.29 -3.12 11.66
C LEU A 125 -8.82 -3.21 11.71
N GLU A 126 -9.43 -3.99 10.82
CA GLU A 126 -10.89 -4.05 10.68
C GLU A 126 -11.45 -5.49 10.68
N HIS A 127 -10.59 -6.48 10.50
CA HIS A 127 -11.01 -7.87 10.35
C HIS A 127 -10.16 -8.81 11.18
N PRO A 128 -10.73 -9.81 11.82
CA PRO A 128 -9.95 -10.91 12.39
C PRO A 128 -9.36 -11.74 11.23
N VAL A 129 -8.02 -11.85 11.21
CA VAL A 129 -7.28 -12.65 10.22
C VAL A 129 -6.42 -13.65 10.97
N ALA A 130 -6.66 -14.94 10.72
CA ALA A 130 -5.86 -16.01 11.31
C ALA A 130 -4.64 -16.32 10.42
N PHE A 131 -3.52 -16.63 11.04
CA PHE A 131 -2.34 -17.15 10.36
C PHE A 131 -2.45 -18.66 10.05
N PRO A 132 -1.82 -19.15 8.98
CA PRO A 132 -1.21 -18.38 7.92
C PRO A 132 -2.25 -17.83 6.93
N TYR A 133 -1.92 -16.73 6.24
CA TYR A 133 -2.71 -16.21 5.14
C TYR A 133 -1.83 -15.74 3.98
N LEU A 134 -2.42 -15.66 2.77
CA LEU A 134 -1.76 -15.05 1.62
C LEU A 134 -2.06 -13.55 1.60
N ALA A 135 -1.04 -12.72 1.44
CA ALA A 135 -1.20 -11.30 1.18
C ALA A 135 -0.79 -10.92 -0.25
N LEU A 136 -1.69 -10.26 -0.97
CA LEU A 136 -1.39 -9.55 -2.21
C LEU A 136 -1.23 -8.07 -1.88
N VAL A 137 0.01 -7.59 -1.91
CA VAL A 137 0.34 -6.16 -1.77
C VAL A 137 0.42 -5.55 -3.16
N VAL A 138 -0.45 -4.56 -3.44
CA VAL A 138 -0.51 -3.88 -4.75
C VAL A 138 -0.59 -2.37 -4.53
N SER A 139 0.51 -1.66 -4.75
CA SER A 139 0.60 -0.21 -4.56
C SER A 139 1.25 0.49 -5.74
N GLY A 140 1.52 1.79 -5.62
CA GLY A 140 2.29 2.56 -6.60
C GLY A 140 3.70 2.04 -6.78
N GLY A 141 4.38 1.64 -5.69
CA GLY A 141 5.77 1.17 -5.72
C GLY A 141 5.94 -0.36 -5.63
N HIS A 142 4.92 -1.10 -5.20
CA HIS A 142 5.06 -2.53 -4.92
C HIS A 142 3.94 -3.36 -5.52
N THR A 143 4.29 -4.54 -6.05
CA THR A 143 3.36 -5.60 -6.40
C THR A 143 4.02 -6.92 -6.06
N ALA A 144 3.52 -7.57 -4.99
CA ALA A 144 4.13 -8.79 -4.48
C ALA A 144 3.12 -9.68 -3.72
N LEU A 145 3.43 -10.97 -3.68
CA LEU A 145 2.72 -11.99 -2.91
C LEU A 145 3.57 -12.43 -1.71
N PHE A 146 2.94 -12.48 -0.55
CA PHE A 146 3.58 -12.92 0.69
C PHE A 146 2.74 -14.00 1.37
N ALA A 147 3.39 -15.06 1.82
CA ALA A 147 2.86 -15.90 2.87
C ALA A 147 3.14 -15.20 4.20
N VAL A 148 2.07 -14.90 4.93
CA VAL A 148 2.13 -14.30 6.27
C VAL A 148 1.90 -15.43 7.25
N GLU A 149 2.98 -15.94 7.84
CA GLU A 149 2.98 -17.15 8.65
C GLU A 149 2.74 -16.85 10.14
N ASP A 150 3.22 -15.70 10.60
CA ASP A 150 3.01 -15.13 11.95
C ASP A 150 3.48 -13.68 11.95
N PHE A 151 3.32 -12.95 13.07
CA PHE A 151 3.93 -11.63 13.27
C PHE A 151 5.46 -11.71 13.16
N GLY A 152 6.03 -10.90 12.25
CA GLY A 152 7.45 -10.90 11.97
C GLY A 152 7.95 -12.08 11.12
N HIS A 153 7.07 -12.95 10.64
CA HIS A 153 7.41 -14.10 9.79
C HIS A 153 6.68 -14.02 8.46
N TYR A 154 7.37 -13.44 7.49
CA TYR A 154 6.84 -13.16 6.16
C TYR A 154 7.73 -13.79 5.09
N ARG A 155 7.14 -14.56 4.18
CA ARG A 155 7.88 -15.17 3.08
C ARG A 155 7.34 -14.67 1.75
N ARG A 156 8.17 -13.95 1.00
CA ARG A 156 7.82 -13.49 -0.34
C ARG A 156 7.75 -14.67 -1.32
N LEU A 157 6.60 -14.85 -1.98
CA LEU A 157 6.33 -15.93 -2.94
C LEU A 157 6.55 -15.48 -4.38
N GLY A 158 6.24 -14.24 -4.69
CA GLY A 158 6.40 -13.63 -6.01
C GLY A 158 6.38 -12.12 -5.95
N ALA A 159 6.91 -11.46 -6.97
CA ALA A 159 6.92 -10.00 -7.07
C ALA A 159 6.95 -9.57 -8.54
N THR A 160 6.70 -8.27 -8.76
CA THR A 160 6.89 -7.72 -10.11
C THR A 160 8.37 -7.72 -10.52
N ARG A 161 8.60 -7.99 -11.81
CA ARG A 161 9.93 -7.97 -12.44
C ARG A 161 10.28 -6.63 -13.08
N ASP A 162 9.28 -5.77 -13.19
CA ASP A 162 9.40 -4.46 -13.79
C ASP A 162 8.57 -3.43 -13.01
N ASP A 163 7.68 -2.67 -13.63
CA ASP A 163 6.84 -1.71 -12.93
C ASP A 163 5.91 -2.38 -11.90
N ALA A 164 5.57 -1.67 -10.85
CA ALA A 164 4.43 -2.01 -10.02
C ALA A 164 3.10 -1.79 -10.78
N ALA A 165 2.04 -2.48 -10.35
CA ALA A 165 0.73 -2.32 -11.01
C ALA A 165 0.21 -0.88 -10.92
N GLY A 166 0.36 -0.19 -9.77
CA GLY A 166 -0.04 1.20 -9.63
C GLY A 166 0.74 2.13 -10.55
N GLU A 167 2.05 1.93 -10.66
CA GLU A 167 2.89 2.66 -11.62
C GLU A 167 2.44 2.43 -13.08
N ALA A 168 1.99 1.22 -13.41
CA ALA A 168 1.42 0.94 -14.74
C ALA A 168 0.11 1.70 -14.98
N PHE A 169 -0.77 1.81 -13.96
CA PHE A 169 -1.98 2.64 -14.03
C PHE A 169 -1.64 4.11 -14.26
N ASP A 170 -0.70 4.68 -13.50
CA ASP A 170 -0.31 6.09 -13.62
C ASP A 170 0.31 6.40 -14.99
N LYS A 171 1.20 5.52 -15.48
CA LYS A 171 1.82 5.67 -16.80
C LYS A 171 0.79 5.58 -17.92
N VAL A 172 -0.17 4.66 -17.84
CA VAL A 172 -1.24 4.53 -18.84
C VAL A 172 -2.18 5.73 -18.79
N ALA A 173 -2.58 6.20 -17.61
CA ALA A 173 -3.37 7.42 -17.49
C ALA A 173 -2.68 8.62 -18.13
N LYS A 174 -1.38 8.78 -17.90
CA LYS A 174 -0.56 9.82 -18.54
C LYS A 174 -0.55 9.69 -20.05
N MET A 175 -0.38 8.47 -20.61
CA MET A 175 -0.44 8.23 -22.06
C MET A 175 -1.80 8.58 -22.66
N MET A 176 -2.88 8.36 -21.91
CA MET A 176 -4.25 8.71 -22.30
C MET A 176 -4.60 10.18 -22.06
N GLY A 177 -3.69 11.00 -21.49
CA GLY A 177 -3.94 12.42 -21.17
C GLY A 177 -4.91 12.64 -20.01
N LEU A 178 -5.08 11.67 -19.11
CA LEU A 178 -6.11 11.69 -18.05
C LEU A 178 -5.65 12.36 -16.74
N GLY A 179 -4.35 12.56 -16.54
CA GLY A 179 -3.82 13.20 -15.32
C GLY A 179 -3.33 12.22 -14.25
N TYR A 180 -3.19 12.71 -13.00
CA TYR A 180 -2.62 12.02 -11.84
C TYR A 180 -3.49 12.28 -10.58
N PRO A 181 -3.67 11.28 -9.67
CA PRO A 181 -3.23 9.88 -9.74
C PRO A 181 -4.08 9.03 -10.72
N GLY A 182 -3.39 8.26 -11.56
CA GLY A 182 -4.01 7.56 -12.69
C GLY A 182 -4.90 6.39 -12.31
N GLY A 183 -4.56 5.68 -11.25
CA GLY A 183 -5.29 4.48 -10.82
C GLY A 183 -6.78 4.77 -10.58
N ARG A 184 -7.10 5.82 -9.82
CA ARG A 184 -8.47 6.24 -9.53
C ARG A 184 -9.20 6.69 -10.80
N ILE A 185 -8.55 7.50 -11.64
CA ILE A 185 -9.16 8.05 -12.85
C ILE A 185 -9.50 6.93 -13.83
N ILE A 186 -8.60 5.95 -14.00
CA ILE A 186 -8.86 4.79 -14.86
C ILE A 186 -10.00 3.94 -14.30
N ASP A 187 -10.06 3.69 -12.97
CA ASP A 187 -11.14 2.92 -12.36
C ASP A 187 -12.51 3.58 -12.59
N GLU A 188 -12.61 4.89 -12.39
CA GLU A 188 -13.84 5.66 -12.62
C GLU A 188 -14.24 5.62 -14.11
N LEU A 189 -13.31 5.87 -15.03
CA LEU A 189 -13.57 5.88 -16.47
C LEU A 189 -13.96 4.49 -17.00
N ALA A 190 -13.33 3.44 -16.51
CA ALA A 190 -13.55 2.06 -16.93
C ALA A 190 -14.96 1.54 -16.62
N ARG A 191 -15.68 2.12 -15.65
CA ARG A 191 -17.03 1.70 -15.27
C ARG A 191 -18.04 1.78 -16.40
N SER A 192 -17.86 2.72 -17.33
CA SER A 192 -18.73 2.91 -18.49
C SER A 192 -18.21 2.24 -19.77
N GLY A 193 -17.04 1.59 -19.69
CA GLY A 193 -16.36 1.02 -20.85
C GLY A 193 -16.58 -0.48 -21.01
N ASN A 194 -16.30 -0.97 -22.22
CA ASN A 194 -16.30 -2.39 -22.55
C ASN A 194 -14.93 -3.02 -22.27
N PRO A 195 -14.78 -3.95 -21.29
CA PRO A 195 -13.50 -4.58 -20.95
C PRO A 195 -12.95 -5.51 -22.06
N LYS A 196 -13.72 -5.74 -23.13
CA LYS A 196 -13.32 -6.49 -24.32
C LYS A 196 -13.19 -5.61 -25.58
N GLY A 197 -13.32 -4.28 -25.44
CA GLY A 197 -13.27 -3.32 -26.55
C GLY A 197 -11.91 -3.25 -27.23
N VAL A 198 -10.83 -3.42 -26.47
CA VAL A 198 -9.45 -3.43 -26.96
C VAL A 198 -8.73 -4.71 -26.52
N LYS A 199 -8.02 -5.35 -27.44
CA LYS A 199 -7.23 -6.54 -27.12
C LYS A 199 -5.90 -6.14 -26.46
N ILE A 200 -5.84 -6.20 -25.15
CA ILE A 200 -4.63 -5.98 -24.35
C ILE A 200 -4.02 -7.34 -23.99
N PRO A 201 -2.70 -7.57 -24.20
CA PRO A 201 -2.06 -8.84 -23.85
C PRO A 201 -1.98 -9.03 -22.34
N ARG A 202 -2.04 -10.33 -21.89
CA ARG A 202 -1.84 -10.75 -20.52
C ARG A 202 -0.48 -11.44 -20.43
N ALA A 203 0.52 -10.70 -19.99
CA ALA A 203 1.86 -11.24 -19.85
C ALA A 203 1.92 -12.31 -18.74
N ARG A 204 2.82 -13.27 -18.92
CA ARG A 204 3.17 -14.29 -17.92
C ARG A 204 4.68 -14.35 -17.84
N VAL A 205 5.21 -14.37 -16.63
CA VAL A 205 6.65 -14.54 -16.44
C VAL A 205 7.00 -16.01 -16.66
N LYS A 206 7.86 -16.26 -17.66
CA LYS A 206 8.31 -17.61 -17.97
C LYS A 206 9.10 -18.20 -16.79
N ASN A 207 8.80 -19.43 -16.40
CA ASN A 207 9.43 -20.16 -15.30
C ASN A 207 9.29 -19.51 -13.89
N ALA A 208 8.37 -18.53 -13.74
CA ALA A 208 8.06 -17.91 -12.46
C ALA A 208 6.55 -17.57 -12.38
N PRO A 209 5.67 -18.57 -12.16
CA PRO A 209 4.23 -18.43 -12.30
C PRO A 209 3.59 -17.47 -11.28
N LEU A 210 4.28 -17.17 -10.17
CA LEU A 210 3.84 -16.27 -9.12
C LEU A 210 4.36 -14.82 -9.29
N ASP A 211 5.27 -14.58 -10.26
CA ASP A 211 5.77 -13.26 -10.54
C ASP A 211 4.88 -12.48 -11.51
N PHE A 212 5.00 -11.17 -11.47
CA PHE A 212 4.25 -10.23 -12.29
C PHE A 212 5.17 -9.49 -13.28
N SER A 213 4.59 -8.98 -14.37
CA SER A 213 5.26 -8.07 -15.31
C SER A 213 4.22 -7.22 -16.03
N PHE A 214 4.32 -5.90 -15.91
CA PHE A 214 3.36 -4.94 -16.47
C PHE A 214 3.93 -4.12 -17.65
N SER A 215 5.19 -4.28 -18.01
CA SER A 215 5.81 -3.57 -19.13
C SER A 215 5.11 -3.84 -20.45
N GLY A 216 4.67 -5.09 -20.70
CA GLY A 216 4.00 -5.48 -21.92
C GLY A 216 2.64 -4.82 -22.13
N VAL A 217 1.86 -4.63 -21.07
CA VAL A 217 0.53 -3.98 -21.16
C VAL A 217 0.66 -2.49 -21.47
N LYS A 218 1.67 -1.80 -20.91
CA LYS A 218 1.97 -0.39 -21.22
C LYS A 218 2.36 -0.22 -22.68
N THR A 219 3.27 -1.06 -23.16
CA THR A 219 3.69 -1.03 -24.56
C THR A 219 2.52 -1.26 -25.51
N ALA A 220 1.62 -2.20 -25.17
CA ALA A 220 0.43 -2.48 -25.98
C ALA A 220 -0.52 -1.27 -26.02
N VAL A 221 -0.73 -0.56 -24.91
CA VAL A 221 -1.54 0.66 -24.89
C VAL A 221 -0.87 1.77 -25.70
N ALA A 222 0.44 1.98 -25.57
CA ALA A 222 1.18 2.99 -26.34
C ALA A 222 1.07 2.74 -27.86
N LEU A 223 1.27 1.50 -28.31
CA LEU A 223 1.13 1.11 -29.71
C LEU A 223 -0.32 1.26 -30.21
N PHE A 224 -1.30 0.92 -29.37
CA PHE A 224 -2.71 1.10 -29.71
C PHE A 224 -3.07 2.57 -29.90
N LEU A 225 -2.63 3.45 -29.01
CA LEU A 225 -2.87 4.91 -29.12
C LEU A 225 -2.17 5.53 -30.34
N ALA A 226 -1.01 5.03 -30.73
CA ALA A 226 -0.28 5.48 -31.91
C ALA A 226 -0.89 4.94 -33.23
N GLY A 227 -1.74 3.94 -33.19
CA GLY A 227 -2.37 3.33 -34.36
C GLY A 227 -3.68 4.01 -34.76
N GLU A 228 -4.19 3.67 -35.95
CA GLU A 228 -5.42 4.25 -36.55
C GLU A 228 -6.65 4.13 -35.62
N ARG A 229 -6.75 3.03 -34.84
CA ARG A 229 -7.85 2.79 -33.92
C ARG A 229 -7.78 3.61 -32.63
N GLY A 230 -6.61 4.14 -32.28
CA GLY A 230 -6.43 4.92 -31.07
C GLY A 230 -7.29 6.20 -31.03
N GLY A 231 -7.42 6.85 -32.20
CA GLY A 231 -8.25 8.06 -32.33
C GLY A 231 -9.76 7.84 -32.42
N THR A 232 -10.22 6.60 -32.65
CA THR A 232 -11.64 6.26 -32.87
C THR A 232 -12.26 5.44 -31.76
N THR A 233 -11.45 4.86 -30.86
CA THR A 233 -11.92 4.06 -29.73
C THR A 233 -12.31 4.95 -28.56
N ALA A 234 -13.45 4.69 -27.94
CA ALA A 234 -13.85 5.43 -26.75
C ALA A 234 -12.83 5.26 -25.63
N PRO A 235 -12.39 6.35 -24.98
CA PRO A 235 -11.38 6.27 -23.90
C PRO A 235 -11.79 5.32 -22.75
N CYS A 236 -13.08 5.22 -22.44
CA CYS A 236 -13.61 4.30 -21.43
C CYS A 236 -13.39 2.83 -21.81
N ASP A 237 -13.47 2.46 -23.10
CA ASP A 237 -13.24 1.09 -23.56
C ASP A 237 -11.77 0.70 -23.44
N LEU A 238 -10.87 1.62 -23.75
CA LEU A 238 -9.44 1.40 -23.56
C LEU A 238 -9.10 1.27 -22.06
N ALA A 239 -9.63 2.17 -21.22
CA ALA A 239 -9.45 2.12 -19.78
C ALA A 239 -9.98 0.81 -19.19
N ALA A 240 -11.20 0.38 -19.56
CA ALA A 240 -11.80 -0.87 -19.11
C ALA A 240 -11.01 -2.10 -19.56
N SER A 241 -10.53 -2.12 -20.82
CA SER A 241 -9.75 -3.24 -21.37
C SER A 241 -8.36 -3.33 -20.74
N PHE A 242 -7.72 -2.20 -20.45
CA PHE A 242 -6.45 -2.14 -19.74
C PHE A 242 -6.61 -2.62 -18.30
N GLN A 243 -7.58 -2.06 -17.56
CA GLN A 243 -7.88 -2.45 -16.19
C GLN A 243 -8.17 -3.94 -16.07
N GLU A 244 -9.01 -4.49 -16.95
CA GLU A 244 -9.33 -5.93 -16.96
C GLU A 244 -8.07 -6.77 -17.18
N ALA A 245 -7.17 -6.35 -18.07
CA ALA A 245 -5.92 -7.07 -18.32
C ALA A 245 -5.03 -7.11 -17.07
N VAL A 246 -4.84 -5.97 -16.40
CA VAL A 246 -4.05 -5.89 -15.16
C VAL A 246 -4.69 -6.73 -14.05
N VAL A 247 -6.01 -6.64 -13.88
CA VAL A 247 -6.75 -7.40 -12.86
C VAL A 247 -6.59 -8.92 -13.08
N GLU A 248 -6.76 -9.41 -14.31
CA GLU A 248 -6.54 -10.84 -14.62
C GLU A 248 -5.11 -11.29 -14.35
N MET A 249 -4.11 -10.42 -14.63
CA MET A 249 -2.70 -10.72 -14.36
C MET A 249 -2.39 -10.77 -12.86
N LEU A 250 -3.12 -10.03 -12.02
CA LEU A 250 -2.98 -10.06 -10.56
C LEU A 250 -3.67 -11.29 -9.95
N ILE A 251 -4.89 -11.60 -10.37
CA ILE A 251 -5.73 -12.65 -9.77
C ILE A 251 -5.11 -14.02 -9.90
N ARG A 252 -4.65 -14.37 -11.09
CA ARG A 252 -4.21 -15.72 -11.35
C ARG A 252 -3.01 -16.17 -10.49
N PRO A 253 -1.89 -15.42 -10.41
CA PRO A 253 -0.79 -15.76 -9.50
C PRO A 253 -1.24 -15.79 -8.04
N THR A 254 -2.19 -14.91 -7.66
CA THR A 254 -2.71 -14.84 -6.30
C THR A 254 -3.45 -16.12 -5.91
N ILE A 255 -4.37 -16.60 -6.74
CA ILE A 255 -5.08 -17.87 -6.47
C ILE A 255 -4.11 -19.04 -6.47
N THR A 256 -3.18 -19.11 -7.44
CA THR A 256 -2.15 -20.17 -7.48
C THR A 256 -1.31 -20.17 -6.19
N ALA A 257 -0.85 -19.01 -5.73
CA ALA A 257 -0.06 -18.90 -4.50
C ALA A 257 -0.86 -19.34 -3.26
N ALA A 258 -2.16 -18.95 -3.18
CA ALA A 258 -3.03 -19.35 -2.09
C ALA A 258 -3.21 -20.88 -2.03
N GLN A 259 -3.34 -21.53 -3.19
CA GLN A 259 -3.41 -22.99 -3.31
C GLN A 259 -2.11 -23.64 -2.87
N GLU A 260 -0.94 -23.15 -3.33
CA GLU A 260 0.37 -23.69 -3.01
C GLU A 260 0.70 -23.67 -1.51
N ILE A 261 0.28 -22.61 -0.79
CA ILE A 261 0.52 -22.52 0.66
C ILE A 261 -0.63 -23.03 1.52
N GLY A 262 -1.75 -23.45 0.91
CA GLY A 262 -2.93 -23.92 1.64
C GLY A 262 -3.61 -22.84 2.49
N ALA A 263 -3.54 -21.56 2.09
CA ALA A 263 -4.14 -20.47 2.85
C ALA A 263 -5.65 -20.38 2.61
N ASP A 264 -6.47 -20.37 3.66
CA ASP A 264 -7.92 -20.18 3.57
C ASP A 264 -8.33 -18.72 3.36
N THR A 265 -7.42 -17.78 3.67
CA THR A 265 -7.66 -16.33 3.57
C THR A 265 -6.66 -15.70 2.62
N ILE A 266 -7.18 -14.85 1.74
CA ILE A 266 -6.41 -13.94 0.89
C ILE A 266 -6.64 -12.53 1.41
N ALA A 267 -5.56 -11.83 1.76
CA ALA A 267 -5.59 -10.41 2.12
C ALA A 267 -5.17 -9.56 0.90
N LEU A 268 -5.98 -8.57 0.53
CA LEU A 268 -5.69 -7.61 -0.54
C LEU A 268 -5.39 -6.26 0.09
N THR A 269 -4.21 -5.68 -0.15
CA THR A 269 -3.76 -4.43 0.47
C THR A 269 -2.88 -3.60 -0.46
N GLY A 270 -2.60 -2.35 -0.08
CA GLY A 270 -1.91 -1.36 -0.91
C GLY A 270 -2.88 -0.47 -1.68
N GLY A 271 -2.42 0.67 -2.20
CA GLY A 271 -3.28 1.69 -2.84
C GLY A 271 -4.13 1.16 -4.00
N VAL A 272 -3.60 0.21 -4.80
CA VAL A 272 -4.37 -0.41 -5.91
C VAL A 272 -5.45 -1.36 -5.39
N ALA A 273 -5.41 -1.77 -4.12
CA ALA A 273 -6.50 -2.50 -3.48
C ALA A 273 -7.80 -1.67 -3.38
N ALA A 274 -7.73 -0.37 -3.60
CA ALA A 274 -8.89 0.50 -3.75
C ALA A 274 -9.63 0.33 -5.09
N ASN A 275 -8.99 -0.27 -6.11
CA ASN A 275 -9.59 -0.49 -7.42
C ASN A 275 -10.80 -1.41 -7.33
N SER A 276 -11.97 -0.91 -7.77
CA SER A 276 -13.24 -1.61 -7.64
C SER A 276 -13.26 -2.94 -8.41
N ARG A 277 -12.72 -2.94 -9.63
CA ARG A 277 -12.70 -4.14 -10.47
C ARG A 277 -11.81 -5.24 -9.90
N LEU A 278 -10.65 -4.87 -9.32
CA LEU A 278 -9.77 -5.83 -8.67
C LEU A 278 -10.46 -6.48 -7.47
N ARG A 279 -11.12 -5.69 -6.61
CA ARG A 279 -11.87 -6.22 -5.46
C ARG A 279 -12.95 -7.20 -5.87
N ASP A 280 -13.80 -6.82 -6.81
CA ASP A 280 -14.93 -7.63 -7.25
C ASP A 280 -14.46 -8.95 -7.88
N ARG A 281 -13.48 -8.86 -8.78
CA ARG A 281 -12.98 -10.04 -9.50
C ARG A 281 -12.17 -10.97 -8.60
N LEU A 282 -11.36 -10.44 -7.69
CA LEU A 282 -10.59 -11.26 -6.74
C LEU A 282 -11.52 -11.90 -5.70
N ALA A 283 -12.57 -11.19 -5.25
CA ALA A 283 -13.56 -11.76 -4.35
C ALA A 283 -14.29 -12.95 -5.00
N ALA A 284 -14.71 -12.79 -6.25
CA ALA A 284 -15.34 -13.89 -6.99
C ALA A 284 -14.41 -15.08 -7.17
N ALA A 285 -13.15 -14.83 -7.59
CA ALA A 285 -12.17 -15.91 -7.79
C ALA A 285 -11.77 -16.62 -6.48
N ALA A 286 -11.66 -15.88 -5.38
CA ALA A 286 -11.40 -16.46 -4.07
C ALA A 286 -12.57 -17.34 -3.60
N ALA A 287 -13.81 -16.87 -3.78
CA ALA A 287 -15.02 -17.64 -3.42
C ALA A 287 -15.16 -18.91 -4.27
N GLU A 288 -14.88 -18.84 -5.57
CA GLU A 288 -14.86 -20.01 -6.46
C GLU A 288 -13.81 -21.07 -6.02
N ASP A 289 -12.69 -20.63 -5.45
CA ASP A 289 -11.63 -21.49 -4.90
C ASP A 289 -11.87 -21.88 -3.41
N GLY A 290 -13.05 -21.53 -2.85
CA GLY A 290 -13.41 -21.84 -1.47
C GLY A 290 -12.67 -21.03 -0.42
N ARG A 291 -12.12 -19.86 -0.77
CA ARG A 291 -11.31 -19.00 0.10
C ARG A 291 -12.04 -17.69 0.45
N ARG A 292 -11.62 -17.11 1.55
CA ARG A 292 -12.12 -15.80 1.99
C ARG A 292 -11.19 -14.68 1.51
N LEU A 293 -11.74 -13.67 0.83
CA LEU A 293 -11.03 -12.41 0.60
C LEU A 293 -11.25 -11.47 1.79
N VAL A 294 -10.17 -10.87 2.29
CA VAL A 294 -10.18 -9.79 3.27
C VAL A 294 -9.45 -8.61 2.66
N ALA A 295 -10.10 -7.46 2.64
CA ALA A 295 -9.49 -6.21 2.21
C ALA A 295 -9.92 -5.10 3.17
N PRO A 296 -9.00 -4.29 3.67
CA PRO A 296 -9.37 -3.17 4.53
C PRO A 296 -10.23 -2.16 3.76
N SER A 297 -10.93 -1.30 4.50
CA SER A 297 -11.65 -0.17 3.90
C SER A 297 -10.67 0.77 3.20
N PHE A 298 -11.18 1.62 2.30
CA PHE A 298 -10.33 2.50 1.48
C PHE A 298 -9.34 3.35 2.29
N LYS A 299 -9.74 3.79 3.47
CA LYS A 299 -8.89 4.60 4.37
C LYS A 299 -7.64 3.89 4.89
N TYR A 300 -7.60 2.55 4.83
CA TYR A 300 -6.47 1.72 5.29
C TYR A 300 -5.79 0.94 4.17
N CYS A 301 -6.24 1.11 2.92
CA CYS A 301 -5.58 0.51 1.75
C CYS A 301 -4.34 1.29 1.32
N THR A 302 -4.43 2.63 1.32
CA THR A 302 -3.32 3.52 0.99
C THR A 302 -2.35 3.63 2.17
N ASP A 303 -1.23 4.31 1.97
CA ASP A 303 -0.25 4.58 3.00
C ASP A 303 -0.93 5.32 4.16
N ASN A 304 -0.79 4.75 5.36
CA ASN A 304 -1.41 5.30 6.56
C ASN A 304 -0.64 4.89 7.82
N ALA A 305 -0.73 5.70 8.87
CA ALA A 305 0.01 5.45 10.10
C ALA A 305 -0.63 4.38 11.01
N ALA A 306 -1.91 4.03 10.81
CA ALA A 306 -2.54 2.96 11.59
C ALA A 306 -1.94 1.59 11.24
N MET A 307 -1.58 1.34 9.97
CA MET A 307 -0.88 0.13 9.55
C MET A 307 0.52 0.02 10.19
N ILE A 308 1.17 1.15 10.41
CA ILE A 308 2.48 1.19 11.09
C ILE A 308 2.30 0.96 12.60
N ALA A 309 1.27 1.56 13.20
CA ALA A 309 0.95 1.34 14.60
C ALA A 309 0.62 -0.13 14.91
N ILE A 310 -0.19 -0.81 14.09
CA ILE A 310 -0.50 -2.22 14.30
C ILE A 310 0.72 -3.10 14.06
N ALA A 311 1.54 -2.83 13.06
CA ALA A 311 2.76 -3.57 12.79
C ALA A 311 3.79 -3.43 13.91
N GLY A 312 3.96 -2.23 14.48
CA GLY A 312 4.84 -2.02 15.64
C GLY A 312 4.27 -2.54 16.96
N SER A 313 2.96 -2.75 17.04
CA SER A 313 2.28 -3.08 18.30
C SER A 313 2.75 -4.40 18.91
N TYR A 314 2.96 -5.44 18.10
CA TYR A 314 3.39 -6.75 18.61
C TYR A 314 4.80 -6.69 19.22
N ARG A 315 5.69 -5.87 18.67
CA ARG A 315 7.04 -5.64 19.19
C ARG A 315 7.00 -4.85 20.51
N LEU A 316 6.23 -3.78 20.54
CA LEU A 316 6.04 -2.97 21.76
C LEU A 316 5.39 -3.77 22.89
N LEU A 317 4.38 -4.61 22.60
CA LEU A 317 3.75 -5.50 23.56
C LEU A 317 4.71 -6.55 24.16
N ARG A 318 5.73 -6.95 23.42
CA ARG A 318 6.83 -7.83 23.89
C ARG A 318 7.91 -7.07 24.66
N GLY A 319 7.78 -5.75 24.82
CA GLY A 319 8.78 -4.89 25.48
C GLY A 319 10.00 -4.58 24.61
N GLU A 320 9.93 -4.88 23.31
CA GLU A 320 11.01 -4.55 22.36
C GLU A 320 11.14 -3.04 22.17
N ARG A 321 12.37 -2.59 21.97
CA ARG A 321 12.70 -1.18 21.72
C ARG A 321 13.88 -1.13 20.77
N ASP A 322 13.79 -0.27 19.79
CA ASP A 322 14.94 0.05 18.96
C ASP A 322 15.76 1.20 19.59
N PRO A 323 17.09 1.19 19.46
CA PRO A 323 17.91 2.29 19.94
C PRO A 323 17.69 3.54 19.09
N LEU A 324 17.91 4.73 19.64
CA LEU A 324 17.82 5.98 18.88
C LEU A 324 18.85 6.10 17.74
N THR A 325 19.78 5.15 17.66
CA THR A 325 20.77 5.02 16.58
C THR A 325 20.21 4.32 15.33
N ILE A 326 18.96 3.74 15.36
CA ILE A 326 18.37 3.17 14.14
C ILE A 326 18.36 4.20 13.01
N ASP A 327 18.49 3.74 11.78
CA ASP A 327 18.53 4.62 10.63
C ASP A 327 17.48 4.26 9.58
N ALA A 328 17.16 5.24 8.72
CA ALA A 328 16.29 5.01 7.58
C ALA A 328 16.98 4.09 6.55
N SER A 329 16.21 3.17 5.98
CA SER A 329 16.72 2.25 4.96
C SER A 329 15.77 2.24 3.75
N PRO A 330 16.13 2.98 2.66
CA PRO A 330 15.28 3.07 1.46
C PRO A 330 14.93 1.73 0.81
N SER A 331 15.80 0.74 0.99
CA SER A 331 15.65 -0.61 0.44
C SER A 331 15.53 -1.68 1.53
N LEU A 332 14.92 -1.33 2.68
CA LEU A 332 14.78 -2.25 3.81
C LEU A 332 14.05 -3.53 3.36
N PRO A 333 14.69 -4.71 3.41
CA PRO A 333 14.00 -5.96 3.13
C PRO A 333 12.99 -6.28 4.24
N LEU A 334 11.96 -7.01 3.85
CA LEU A 334 10.98 -7.58 4.78
C LEU A 334 11.47 -8.94 5.25
#